data_0c86dbe8380a2c4c064c9cee882f77d2
#
_entry.id   0c86dbe8380a2c4c064c9cee882f77d2
#
_cell.length_a   1.000
_cell.length_b   1.000
_cell.length_c   1.000
_cell.angle_alpha   90.00
_cell.angle_beta   90.00
_cell.angle_gamma   90.00
#
_symmetry.space_group_name_H-M   'P 1'
#
loop_
_entity.id
_entity.type
_entity.pdbx_description
1 polymer ?
#
loop_
_entity_poly.entity_id
_entity_poly.type
_entity_poly.pdbx_seq_one_letter_code
_entity_poly.pdbx_strand_id
1 'polypeptide(L)'
;MKFGGTSVADAETITRVVDIIDQYHRSENEIAVVVSAQRGVTDQIISISSEVADTRSAASIEPFIQSLRIRHQKVLSEVAKDYEEEIGAQLEEQLCNLENILNAVHNLRELTPRSRDYVITFGERLNSLVVSAALRQRGIPSLVLDGCEAGIRTTAHHGEAMALPESEGRIRSMVQPLLTETVPVIMGFMG
;
A
#
# COMPACT_ATOMS: atom_id res chain seq x y z
N MET A 1 -12.92 6.67 4.97
CA MET A 1 -12.42 6.02 6.22
C MET A 1 -10.92 5.90 6.17
N LYS A 2 -10.20 5.91 7.32
CA LYS A 2 -8.74 5.68 7.34
C LYS A 2 -8.39 4.60 8.37
N PHE A 3 -7.58 3.63 7.95
CA PHE A 3 -7.10 2.54 8.81
C PHE A 3 -5.56 2.56 8.88
N GLY A 4 -5.04 2.67 10.10
CA GLY A 4 -3.60 2.64 10.37
C GLY A 4 -3.04 1.23 10.38
N GLY A 5 -1.71 1.10 10.37
CA GLY A 5 -1.01 -0.19 10.25
C GLY A 5 -1.35 -1.25 11.30
N THR A 6 -1.78 -0.84 12.49
CA THR A 6 -2.27 -1.78 13.52
C THR A 6 -3.65 -2.34 13.21
N SER A 7 -4.49 -1.59 12.49
CA SER A 7 -5.83 -2.02 12.09
C SER A 7 -5.82 -2.91 10.85
N VAL A 8 -4.70 -2.99 10.13
CA VAL A 8 -4.53 -3.78 8.91
C VAL A 8 -3.25 -4.64 8.98
N ALA A 9 -2.91 -5.11 10.18
CA ALA A 9 -1.66 -5.79 10.47
C ALA A 9 -1.62 -7.26 10.01
N ASP A 10 -2.77 -7.92 10.01
CA ASP A 10 -2.94 -9.35 9.77
C ASP A 10 -4.36 -9.67 9.26
N ALA A 11 -4.65 -10.93 8.99
CA ALA A 11 -5.93 -11.38 8.45
C ALA A 11 -7.10 -11.08 9.39
N GLU A 12 -6.92 -11.22 10.72
CA GLU A 12 -7.98 -10.95 11.70
C GLU A 12 -8.36 -9.47 11.69
N THR A 13 -7.37 -8.59 11.73
CA THR A 13 -7.59 -7.13 11.75
C THR A 13 -8.15 -6.63 10.41
N ILE A 14 -7.68 -7.17 9.27
CA ILE A 14 -8.23 -6.84 7.96
C ILE A 14 -9.69 -7.32 7.85
N THR A 15 -10.02 -8.51 8.34
CA THR A 15 -11.41 -9.00 8.37
C THR A 15 -12.32 -8.05 9.13
N ARG A 16 -11.89 -7.55 10.30
CA ARG A 16 -12.64 -6.54 11.08
C ARG A 16 -12.82 -5.22 10.30
N VAL A 17 -11.79 -4.78 9.58
CA VAL A 17 -11.88 -3.58 8.73
C VAL A 17 -12.91 -3.80 7.62
N VAL A 18 -12.89 -4.97 6.97
CA VAL A 18 -13.88 -5.33 5.94
C VAL A 18 -15.29 -5.37 6.52
N ASP A 19 -15.49 -5.93 7.73
CA ASP A 19 -16.79 -5.96 8.40
C ASP A 19 -17.32 -4.54 8.69
N ILE A 20 -16.46 -3.63 9.12
CA ILE A 20 -16.82 -2.22 9.32
C ILE A 20 -17.24 -1.59 8.00
N ILE A 21 -16.46 -1.76 6.93
CA ILE A 21 -16.76 -1.19 5.62
C ILE A 21 -18.07 -1.77 5.08
N ASP A 22 -18.29 -3.09 5.19
CA ASP A 22 -19.51 -3.78 4.75
C ASP A 22 -20.76 -3.21 5.46
N GLN A 23 -20.68 -2.98 6.77
CA GLN A 23 -21.80 -2.39 7.53
C GLN A 23 -22.21 -1.02 6.97
N TYR A 24 -21.23 -0.15 6.67
CA TYR A 24 -21.52 1.18 6.13
C TYR A 24 -21.93 1.12 4.65
N HIS A 25 -21.34 0.21 3.87
CA HIS A 25 -21.69 0.00 2.47
C HIS A 25 -23.14 -0.46 2.30
N ARG A 26 -23.61 -1.40 3.13
CA ARG A 26 -25.02 -1.83 3.17
C ARG A 26 -26.01 -0.74 3.55
N SER A 27 -25.52 0.32 4.20
CA SER A 27 -26.31 1.50 4.55
C SER A 27 -26.29 2.57 3.43
N GLU A 28 -25.92 2.18 2.21
CA GLU A 28 -25.89 3.03 1.02
C GLU A 28 -24.97 4.26 1.16
N ASN A 29 -23.91 4.15 1.99
CA ASN A 29 -22.92 5.21 2.08
C ASN A 29 -21.89 5.13 0.96
N GLU A 30 -21.53 6.26 0.40
CA GLU A 30 -20.36 6.41 -0.45
C GLU A 30 -19.08 6.34 0.40
N ILE A 31 -18.19 5.40 0.09
CA ILE A 31 -17.02 5.09 0.92
C ILE A 31 -15.74 5.14 0.09
N ALA A 32 -14.77 5.95 0.54
CA ALA A 32 -13.37 5.83 0.16
C ALA A 32 -12.57 5.36 1.38
N VAL A 33 -11.62 4.47 1.16
CA VAL A 33 -10.81 3.86 2.22
C VAL A 33 -9.35 4.22 2.01
N VAL A 34 -8.70 4.73 3.05
CA VAL A 34 -7.25 4.97 3.05
C VAL A 34 -6.60 3.95 3.97
N VAL A 35 -5.61 3.22 3.47
CA VAL A 35 -4.91 2.19 4.25
C VAL A 35 -3.42 2.49 4.36
N SER A 36 -2.84 2.10 5.48
CA SER A 36 -1.40 2.10 5.72
C SER A 36 -0.79 0.72 5.41
N ALA A 37 0.52 0.64 5.39
CA ALA A 37 1.26 -0.62 5.41
C ALA A 37 0.87 -1.48 6.63
N GLN A 38 1.03 -2.79 6.54
CA GLN A 38 0.92 -3.67 7.70
C GLN A 38 1.91 -3.25 8.79
N ARG A 39 1.51 -3.44 10.07
CA ARG A 39 2.32 -3.02 11.22
C ARG A 39 3.79 -3.44 11.10
N GLY A 40 4.69 -2.47 11.21
CA GLY A 40 6.14 -2.66 11.21
C GLY A 40 6.77 -2.83 9.82
N VAL A 41 5.99 -2.95 8.74
CA VAL A 41 6.54 -3.11 7.39
C VAL A 41 7.26 -1.84 6.95
N THR A 42 6.70 -0.65 7.21
CA THR A 42 7.34 0.63 6.89
C THR A 42 8.71 0.76 7.56
N ASP A 43 8.80 0.43 8.86
CA ASP A 43 10.05 0.50 9.60
C ASP A 43 11.10 -0.47 9.05
N GLN A 44 10.67 -1.68 8.67
CA GLN A 44 11.54 -2.68 8.05
C GLN A 44 12.08 -2.21 6.70
N ILE A 45 11.23 -1.60 5.86
CA ILE A 45 11.64 -1.03 4.56
C ILE A 45 12.65 0.11 4.76
N ILE A 46 12.41 1.00 5.72
CA ILE A 46 13.35 2.08 6.05
C ILE A 46 14.70 1.51 6.51
N SER A 47 14.66 0.51 7.39
CA SER A 47 15.88 -0.12 7.92
C SER A 47 16.72 -0.75 6.84
N ILE A 48 16.12 -1.61 5.99
CA ILE A 48 16.84 -2.28 4.90
C ILE A 48 17.37 -1.28 3.86
N SER A 49 16.60 -0.25 3.51
CA SER A 49 17.03 0.75 2.53
C SER A 49 18.27 1.51 2.98
N SER A 50 18.34 1.85 4.27
CA SER A 50 19.51 2.50 4.86
C SER A 50 20.69 1.53 4.95
N GLU A 51 20.44 0.29 5.39
CA GLU A 51 21.48 -0.75 5.49
C GLU A 51 22.17 -0.99 4.13
N VAL A 52 21.40 -1.20 3.06
CA VAL A 52 21.97 -1.52 1.75
C VAL A 52 22.68 -0.34 1.08
N ALA A 53 22.34 0.90 1.45
CA ALA A 53 23.07 2.08 1.03
C ALA A 53 24.47 2.16 1.68
N ASP A 54 24.58 1.72 2.94
CA ASP A 54 25.80 1.86 3.74
C ASP A 54 26.72 0.63 3.63
N THR A 55 26.17 -0.55 3.39
CA THR A 55 26.94 -1.81 3.38
C THR A 55 27.49 -2.16 1.99
N ARG A 56 28.52 -3.04 1.98
CA ARG A 56 29.07 -3.62 0.73
C ARG A 56 28.40 -4.93 0.30
N SER A 57 27.38 -5.37 1.05
CA SER A 57 26.72 -6.64 0.82
C SER A 57 25.23 -6.43 0.54
N ALA A 58 24.76 -6.99 -0.57
CA ALA A 58 23.34 -7.04 -0.91
C ALA A 58 22.62 -8.28 -0.31
N ALA A 59 23.32 -9.09 0.50
CA ALA A 59 22.83 -10.40 0.96
C ALA A 59 21.56 -10.33 1.81
N SER A 60 21.22 -9.16 2.38
CA SER A 60 19.99 -8.95 3.16
C SER A 60 18.76 -8.68 2.31
N ILE A 61 18.90 -8.31 1.03
CA ILE A 61 17.77 -7.91 0.17
C ILE A 61 16.83 -9.09 -0.06
N GLU A 62 17.34 -10.20 -0.62
CA GLU A 62 16.50 -11.37 -0.96
C GLU A 62 15.75 -11.95 0.25
N PRO A 63 16.40 -12.20 1.42
CA PRO A 63 15.70 -12.66 2.62
C PRO A 63 14.60 -11.70 3.08
N PHE A 64 14.82 -10.39 2.95
CA PHE A 64 13.84 -9.37 3.28
C PHE A 64 12.63 -9.44 2.34
N ILE A 65 12.84 -9.46 1.02
CA ILE A 65 11.78 -9.60 0.01
C ILE A 65 11.00 -10.89 0.26
N GLN A 66 11.69 -12.00 0.54
CA GLN A 66 11.04 -13.27 0.85
C GLN A 66 10.18 -13.19 2.12
N SER A 67 10.60 -12.46 3.14
CA SER A 67 9.82 -12.24 4.35
C SER A 67 8.52 -11.48 4.09
N LEU A 68 8.57 -10.44 3.26
CA LEU A 68 7.40 -9.69 2.82
C LEU A 68 6.46 -10.55 1.97
N ARG A 69 7.02 -11.34 1.06
CA ARG A 69 6.27 -12.28 0.21
C ARG A 69 5.44 -13.25 1.07
N ILE A 70 6.10 -13.98 1.95
CA ILE A 70 5.45 -14.96 2.84
C ILE A 70 4.35 -14.27 3.66
N ARG A 71 4.64 -13.11 4.22
CA ARG A 71 3.71 -12.37 5.06
C ARG A 71 2.44 -11.96 4.31
N HIS A 72 2.58 -11.32 3.14
CA HIS A 72 1.42 -10.81 2.40
C HIS A 72 0.63 -11.92 1.72
N GLN A 73 1.30 -12.95 1.18
CA GLN A 73 0.64 -14.12 0.61
C GLN A 73 -0.16 -14.89 1.67
N LYS A 74 0.40 -15.07 2.87
CA LYS A 74 -0.33 -15.70 3.98
C LYS A 74 -1.60 -14.94 4.31
N VAL A 75 -1.52 -13.62 4.48
CA VAL A 75 -2.70 -12.80 4.78
C VAL A 75 -3.70 -12.86 3.64
N LEU A 76 -3.26 -12.75 2.38
CA LEU A 76 -4.10 -12.84 1.19
C LEU A 76 -4.88 -14.15 1.14
N SER A 77 -4.22 -15.30 1.34
CA SER A 77 -4.85 -16.62 1.32
C SER A 77 -5.92 -16.81 2.41
N GLU A 78 -5.77 -16.11 3.55
CA GLU A 78 -6.74 -16.14 4.65
C GLU A 78 -7.95 -15.22 4.42
N VAL A 79 -7.77 -14.06 3.74
CA VAL A 79 -8.84 -13.05 3.62
C VAL A 79 -9.48 -12.99 2.23
N ALA A 80 -8.82 -13.51 1.18
CA ALA A 80 -9.26 -13.35 -0.20
C ALA A 80 -8.85 -14.54 -1.10
N LYS A 81 -9.26 -15.73 -0.71
CA LYS A 81 -8.88 -16.99 -1.37
C LYS A 81 -9.21 -17.04 -2.85
N ASP A 82 -10.36 -16.52 -3.26
CA ASP A 82 -10.79 -16.56 -4.66
C ASP A 82 -9.97 -15.61 -5.55
N TYR A 83 -9.22 -14.71 -4.95
CA TYR A 83 -8.36 -13.72 -5.62
C TYR A 83 -6.86 -14.00 -5.44
N GLU A 84 -6.50 -15.15 -4.87
CA GLU A 84 -5.11 -15.47 -4.49
C GLU A 84 -4.17 -15.49 -5.71
N GLU A 85 -4.60 -16.03 -6.85
CA GLU A 85 -3.79 -16.09 -8.07
C GLU A 85 -3.63 -14.68 -8.68
N GLU A 86 -4.74 -13.95 -8.88
CA GLU A 86 -4.75 -12.61 -9.49
C GLU A 86 -3.92 -11.62 -8.67
N ILE A 87 -4.22 -11.53 -7.37
CA ILE A 87 -3.57 -10.55 -6.48
C ILE A 87 -2.16 -11.02 -6.10
N GLY A 88 -1.94 -12.33 -6.02
CA GLY A 88 -0.60 -12.89 -5.82
C GLY A 88 0.37 -12.47 -6.92
N ALA A 89 -0.06 -12.46 -8.17
CA ALA A 89 0.74 -11.96 -9.29
C ALA A 89 1.06 -10.45 -9.16
N GLN A 90 0.08 -9.64 -8.73
CA GLN A 90 0.29 -8.21 -8.51
C GLN A 90 1.22 -7.95 -7.32
N LEU A 91 1.10 -8.71 -6.23
CA LEU A 91 2.03 -8.64 -5.10
C LEU A 91 3.46 -8.96 -5.54
N GLU A 92 3.65 -9.99 -6.37
CA GLU A 92 4.96 -10.38 -6.88
C GLU A 92 5.58 -9.29 -7.75
N GLU A 93 4.79 -8.64 -8.59
CA GLU A 93 5.24 -7.48 -9.38
C GLU A 93 5.75 -6.34 -8.47
N GLN A 94 5.01 -6.00 -7.41
CA GLN A 94 5.45 -4.96 -6.46
C GLN A 94 6.71 -5.37 -5.70
N LEU A 95 6.83 -6.63 -5.30
CA LEU A 95 8.02 -7.16 -4.61
C LEU A 95 9.25 -7.15 -5.52
N CYS A 96 9.11 -7.55 -6.78
CA CYS A 96 10.17 -7.47 -7.77
C CYS A 96 10.63 -6.03 -8.01
N ASN A 97 9.69 -5.07 -8.10
CA ASN A 97 10.00 -3.66 -8.22
C ASN A 97 10.77 -3.13 -7.00
N LEU A 98 10.34 -3.49 -5.79
CA LEU A 98 11.05 -3.13 -4.55
C LEU A 98 12.47 -3.70 -4.53
N GLU A 99 12.64 -4.97 -4.88
CA GLU A 99 13.94 -5.64 -4.96
C GLU A 99 14.88 -4.93 -5.93
N ASN A 100 14.40 -4.60 -7.13
CA ASN A 100 15.17 -3.86 -8.14
C ASN A 100 15.66 -2.52 -7.62
N ILE A 101 14.81 -1.80 -6.89
CA ILE A 101 15.17 -0.50 -6.33
C ILE A 101 16.19 -0.64 -5.19
N LEU A 102 16.01 -1.60 -4.29
CA LEU A 102 16.99 -1.87 -3.23
C LEU A 102 18.35 -2.24 -3.80
N ASN A 103 18.40 -3.05 -4.86
CA ASN A 103 19.62 -3.35 -5.58
C ASN A 103 20.24 -2.10 -6.24
N ALA A 104 19.43 -1.21 -6.80
CA ALA A 104 19.92 0.05 -7.36
C ALA A 104 20.51 0.96 -6.26
N VAL A 105 19.82 1.09 -5.12
CA VAL A 105 20.32 1.84 -3.94
C VAL A 105 21.66 1.26 -3.47
N HIS A 106 21.76 -0.06 -3.38
CA HIS A 106 23.01 -0.74 -3.01
C HIS A 106 24.15 -0.44 -3.98
N ASN A 107 23.91 -0.57 -5.28
CA ASN A 107 24.93 -0.37 -6.32
C ASN A 107 25.41 1.09 -6.39
N LEU A 108 24.49 2.05 -6.25
CA LEU A 108 24.80 3.48 -6.24
C LEU A 108 25.38 3.95 -4.90
N ARG A 109 25.12 3.21 -3.83
CA ARG A 109 25.41 3.61 -2.43
C ARG A 109 24.80 4.96 -2.10
N GLU A 110 23.61 5.18 -2.57
CA GLU A 110 22.92 6.45 -2.40
C GLU A 110 21.43 6.19 -2.12
N LEU A 111 20.94 6.77 -1.03
CA LEU A 111 19.55 6.82 -0.65
C LEU A 111 19.14 8.28 -0.47
N THR A 112 18.73 8.92 -1.55
CA THR A 112 18.22 10.29 -1.48
C THR A 112 16.90 10.37 -0.74
N PRO A 113 16.48 11.53 -0.18
CA PRO A 113 15.15 11.69 0.40
C PRO A 113 14.03 11.24 -0.56
N ARG A 114 14.14 11.56 -1.85
CA ARG A 114 13.19 11.14 -2.88
C ARG A 114 13.13 9.61 -3.04
N SER A 115 14.29 8.96 -3.13
CA SER A 115 14.36 7.50 -3.25
C SER A 115 13.80 6.81 -2.01
N ARG A 116 14.08 7.38 -0.81
CA ARG A 116 13.55 6.89 0.45
C ARG A 116 12.03 6.99 0.50
N ASP A 117 11.46 8.14 0.16
CA ASP A 117 10.00 8.32 0.10
C ASP A 117 9.37 7.29 -0.84
N TYR A 118 9.95 7.09 -2.02
CA TYR A 118 9.44 6.13 -2.98
C TYR A 118 9.48 4.69 -2.46
N VAL A 119 10.59 4.26 -1.87
CA VAL A 119 10.75 2.89 -1.33
C VAL A 119 9.75 2.62 -0.19
N ILE A 120 9.50 3.60 0.66
CA ILE A 120 8.54 3.47 1.78
C ILE A 120 7.13 3.17 1.28
N THR A 121 6.73 3.67 0.11
CA THR A 121 5.38 3.46 -0.45
C THR A 121 5.05 1.98 -0.68
N PHE A 122 6.05 1.11 -0.86
CA PHE A 122 5.80 -0.30 -1.14
C PHE A 122 5.05 -1.04 -0.03
N GLY A 123 5.20 -0.61 1.23
CA GLY A 123 4.40 -1.18 2.31
C GLY A 123 2.90 -0.96 2.12
N GLU A 124 2.52 0.22 1.65
CA GLU A 124 1.11 0.55 1.38
C GLU A 124 0.62 -0.04 0.06
N ARG A 125 1.48 -0.09 -0.97
CA ARG A 125 1.17 -0.76 -2.24
C ARG A 125 0.79 -2.23 -2.02
N LEU A 126 1.60 -2.97 -1.29
CA LEU A 126 1.35 -4.38 -0.98
C LEU A 126 0.05 -4.55 -0.17
N ASN A 127 -0.15 -3.74 0.86
CA ASN A 127 -1.30 -3.92 1.74
C ASN A 127 -2.62 -3.45 1.12
N SER A 128 -2.61 -2.42 0.28
CA SER A 128 -3.82 -1.96 -0.42
C SER A 128 -4.37 -3.02 -1.37
N LEU A 129 -3.50 -3.79 -2.03
CA LEU A 129 -3.91 -4.93 -2.86
C LEU A 129 -4.64 -5.99 -2.03
N VAL A 130 -4.10 -6.34 -0.85
CA VAL A 130 -4.70 -7.34 0.05
C VAL A 130 -6.05 -6.86 0.59
N VAL A 131 -6.15 -5.59 1.02
CA VAL A 131 -7.41 -5.03 1.54
C VAL A 131 -8.47 -4.92 0.45
N SER A 132 -8.11 -4.49 -0.76
CA SER A 132 -9.04 -4.45 -1.90
C SER A 132 -9.53 -5.86 -2.27
N ALA A 133 -8.65 -6.86 -2.29
CA ALA A 133 -9.03 -8.25 -2.51
C ALA A 133 -10.00 -8.77 -1.42
N ALA A 134 -9.76 -8.44 -0.16
CA ALA A 134 -10.63 -8.82 0.95
C ALA A 134 -12.05 -8.19 0.84
N LEU A 135 -12.15 -6.95 0.36
CA LEU A 135 -13.43 -6.33 0.04
C LEU A 135 -14.14 -7.06 -1.11
N ARG A 136 -13.42 -7.36 -2.19
CA ARG A 136 -13.95 -8.12 -3.33
C ARG A 136 -14.42 -9.53 -2.92
N GLN A 137 -13.67 -10.21 -2.03
CA GLN A 137 -14.07 -11.50 -1.46
C GLN A 137 -15.38 -11.42 -0.67
N ARG A 138 -15.67 -10.27 -0.06
CA ARG A 138 -16.94 -9.99 0.63
C ARG A 138 -18.07 -9.61 -0.34
N GLY A 139 -17.80 -9.51 -1.65
CA GLY A 139 -18.75 -9.06 -2.67
C GLY A 139 -18.89 -7.54 -2.78
N ILE A 140 -17.96 -6.79 -2.20
CA ILE A 140 -17.90 -5.31 -2.29
C ILE A 140 -16.96 -4.95 -3.45
N PRO A 141 -17.45 -4.36 -4.56
CA PRO A 141 -16.59 -3.91 -5.64
C PRO A 141 -15.53 -2.95 -5.12
N SER A 142 -14.26 -3.19 -5.44
CA SER A 142 -13.16 -2.39 -4.95
C SER A 142 -12.03 -2.30 -5.98
N LEU A 143 -11.34 -1.18 -5.99
CA LEU A 143 -10.14 -0.93 -6.77
C LEU A 143 -9.08 -0.20 -5.94
N VAL A 144 -7.82 -0.36 -6.31
CA VAL A 144 -6.70 0.33 -5.65
C VAL A 144 -6.34 1.56 -6.44
N LEU A 145 -6.12 2.68 -5.74
CA LEU A 145 -5.58 3.92 -6.30
C LEU A 145 -4.31 4.33 -5.54
N ASP A 146 -3.28 4.73 -6.28
CA ASP A 146 -2.21 5.49 -5.66
C ASP A 146 -2.65 6.94 -5.39
N GLY A 147 -1.84 7.69 -4.62
CA GLY A 147 -2.20 9.06 -4.29
C GLY A 147 -2.30 9.98 -5.51
N CYS A 148 -1.47 9.73 -6.53
CA CYS A 148 -1.49 10.50 -7.78
C CYS A 148 -2.76 10.22 -8.58
N GLU A 149 -3.18 8.97 -8.69
CA GLU A 149 -4.43 8.52 -9.32
C GLU A 149 -5.65 9.03 -8.55
N ALA A 150 -5.57 9.07 -7.22
CA ALA A 150 -6.59 9.66 -6.37
C ALA A 150 -6.64 11.21 -6.46
N GLY A 151 -5.68 11.84 -7.16
CA GLY A 151 -5.64 13.29 -7.35
C GLY A 151 -4.84 14.07 -6.31
N ILE A 152 -4.13 13.40 -5.41
CA ILE A 152 -3.27 14.06 -4.42
C ILE A 152 -2.07 14.69 -5.14
N ARG A 153 -1.76 15.91 -4.76
CA ARG A 153 -0.54 16.65 -5.17
C ARG A 153 0.12 17.19 -3.93
N THR A 154 1.44 17.08 -3.88
CA THR A 154 2.25 17.53 -2.76
C THR A 154 3.32 18.51 -3.17
N THR A 155 3.91 19.17 -2.19
CA THR A 155 5.16 19.92 -2.40
C THR A 155 6.30 18.95 -2.74
N ALA A 156 7.34 19.46 -3.39
CA ALA A 156 8.54 18.68 -3.73
C ALA A 156 9.55 18.56 -2.56
N HIS A 157 9.13 18.82 -1.33
CA HIS A 157 9.96 18.67 -0.14
C HIS A 157 9.91 17.22 0.35
N HIS A 158 10.77 16.38 -0.24
CA HIS A 158 10.86 14.95 0.13
C HIS A 158 11.16 14.77 1.62
N GLY A 159 10.45 13.82 2.26
CA GLY A 159 10.49 13.58 3.71
C GLY A 159 9.54 14.46 4.52
N GLU A 160 9.13 15.63 4.03
CA GLU A 160 8.22 16.59 4.67
C GLU A 160 7.19 17.14 3.67
N ALA A 161 6.76 16.33 2.73
CA ALA A 161 5.82 16.74 1.71
C ALA A 161 4.46 17.09 2.31
N MET A 162 3.90 18.23 1.88
CA MET A 162 2.57 18.69 2.31
C MET A 162 1.62 18.68 1.11
N ALA A 163 0.36 18.30 1.35
CA ALA A 163 -0.66 18.34 0.33
C ALA A 163 -0.87 19.79 -0.18
N LEU A 164 -0.93 19.95 -1.49
CA LEU A 164 -1.24 21.24 -2.11
C LEU A 164 -2.75 21.50 -2.08
N PRO A 165 -3.19 22.77 -1.98
CA PRO A 165 -4.62 23.12 -1.92
C PRO A 165 -5.45 22.60 -3.10
N GLU A 166 -4.85 22.50 -4.27
CA GLU A 166 -5.48 21.96 -5.49
C GLU A 166 -5.86 20.48 -5.38
N SER A 167 -5.25 19.73 -4.45
CA SER A 167 -5.56 18.31 -4.23
C SER A 167 -7.03 18.09 -3.89
N GLU A 168 -7.67 18.99 -3.15
CA GLU A 168 -9.09 18.82 -2.78
C GLU A 168 -10.00 18.74 -4.02
N GLY A 169 -9.86 19.70 -4.94
CA GLY A 169 -10.64 19.73 -6.18
C GLY A 169 -10.35 18.51 -7.08
N ARG A 170 -9.08 18.09 -7.13
CA ARG A 170 -8.65 16.92 -7.91
C ARG A 170 -9.19 15.62 -7.32
N ILE A 171 -9.06 15.41 -6.02
CA ILE A 171 -9.61 14.24 -5.33
C ILE A 171 -11.11 14.15 -5.59
N ARG A 172 -11.82 15.25 -5.46
CA ARG A 172 -13.26 15.27 -5.73
C ARG A 172 -13.57 14.85 -7.16
N SER A 173 -12.85 15.35 -8.15
CA SER A 173 -13.09 15.02 -9.56
C SER A 173 -12.70 13.58 -9.93
N MET A 174 -11.69 13.01 -9.27
CA MET A 174 -11.17 11.67 -9.60
C MET A 174 -11.79 10.55 -8.78
N VAL A 175 -12.05 10.80 -7.49
CA VAL A 175 -12.55 9.76 -6.56
C VAL A 175 -14.08 9.75 -6.49
N GLN A 176 -14.74 10.92 -6.46
CA GLN A 176 -16.19 10.98 -6.29
C GLN A 176 -16.98 10.19 -7.34
N PRO A 177 -16.64 10.20 -8.65
CA PRO A 177 -17.36 9.40 -9.64
C PRO A 177 -17.29 7.89 -9.41
N LEU A 178 -16.27 7.41 -8.70
CA LEU A 178 -16.07 5.98 -8.43
C LEU A 178 -16.92 5.49 -7.25
N LEU A 179 -17.32 6.38 -6.35
CA LEU A 179 -17.95 6.02 -5.07
C LEU A 179 -19.35 5.39 -5.24
N THR A 180 -20.01 5.63 -6.37
CA THR A 180 -21.33 5.04 -6.66
C THR A 180 -21.27 3.57 -7.06
N GLU A 181 -20.13 3.10 -7.56
CA GLU A 181 -19.99 1.75 -8.09
C GLU A 181 -18.96 0.91 -7.33
N THR A 182 -17.99 1.56 -6.70
CA THR A 182 -16.87 0.87 -6.05
C THR A 182 -16.46 1.53 -4.74
N VAL A 183 -15.73 0.78 -3.92
CA VAL A 183 -14.99 1.30 -2.76
C VAL A 183 -13.52 1.46 -3.12
N PRO A 184 -13.04 2.68 -3.46
CA PRO A 184 -11.63 2.91 -3.73
C PRO A 184 -10.79 2.70 -2.47
N VAL A 185 -9.74 1.90 -2.57
CA VAL A 185 -8.69 1.74 -1.55
C VAL A 185 -7.49 2.57 -1.95
N ILE A 186 -7.23 3.64 -1.21
CA ILE A 186 -6.21 4.63 -1.52
C ILE A 186 -4.97 4.40 -0.64
N MET A 187 -3.81 4.41 -1.25
CA MET A 187 -2.52 4.34 -0.54
C MET A 187 -2.28 5.64 0.23
N GLY A 188 -1.99 5.54 1.55
CA GLY A 188 -2.00 6.69 2.46
C GLY A 188 -0.82 7.64 2.34
N PHE A 189 0.33 7.19 1.80
CA PHE A 189 1.60 7.94 1.84
C PHE A 189 2.04 8.49 0.47
N MET A 190 1.24 8.41 -0.56
CA MET A 190 1.62 8.82 -1.92
C MET A 190 0.92 10.10 -2.34
N GLY A 191 1.69 11.10 -2.72
CA GLY A 191 1.20 12.35 -3.31
C GLY A 191 2.18 12.90 -4.34
#